data_b5dac4cce7614fbef480c0c5ebed22ac
#
_entry.id   b5dac4cce7614fbef480c0c5ebed22ac
#
_cell.length_a   1.000
_cell.length_b   1.000
_cell.length_c   1.000
_cell.angle_alpha   90.00
_cell.angle_beta   90.00
_cell.angle_gamma   90.00
#
_symmetry.space_group_name_H-M   'P 1'
#
loop_
_entity.id
_entity.type
_entity.pdbx_description
1 polymer ?
#
loop_
_entity_poly.entity_id
_entity_poly.type
_entity_poly.pdbx_seq_one_letter_code
_entity_poly.pdbx_strand_id
1 'polypeptide(L)'
;IEIDPGFANAYNSLGYTLLEQTKRIKEAERYINQAYQLDPRHPYILDSKGWLAFKQKKYIKAIEYLNDALKLQKELDIYLHLAEVYWTQGNKRKAADVLKEAEKLWPDAAELSALKKRLKMPNAQN
;
A
#
# COMPACT_ATOMS: atom_id res chain seq x y z
N ILE A 1 4.89 7.73 -28.97
CA ILE A 1 5.34 6.43 -28.40
C ILE A 1 4.21 5.83 -27.61
N GLU A 2 3.79 4.66 -28.01
CA GLU A 2 2.78 3.93 -27.28
C GLU A 2 3.38 3.31 -26.02
N ILE A 3 2.70 3.54 -24.91
CA ILE A 3 3.11 2.92 -23.65
C ILE A 3 2.39 1.59 -23.52
N ASP A 4 3.15 0.51 -23.46
CA ASP A 4 2.57 -0.80 -23.25
C ASP A 4 2.21 -0.94 -21.76
N PRO A 5 0.91 -1.07 -21.42
CA PRO A 5 0.51 -1.24 -20.03
C PRO A 5 1.14 -2.48 -19.38
N GLY A 6 1.48 -3.48 -20.19
CA GLY A 6 2.13 -4.68 -19.69
C GLY A 6 3.51 -4.40 -19.11
N PHE A 7 4.25 -3.46 -19.68
CA PHE A 7 5.56 -3.09 -19.13
C PHE A 7 5.42 -2.40 -17.78
N ALA A 8 4.43 -1.51 -17.64
CA ALA A 8 4.21 -0.84 -16.36
C ALA A 8 3.89 -1.87 -15.27
N ASN A 9 2.98 -2.80 -15.57
CA ASN A 9 2.61 -3.84 -14.61
C ASN A 9 3.79 -4.76 -14.28
N ALA A 10 4.59 -5.11 -15.28
CA ALA A 10 5.75 -5.98 -15.07
C ALA A 10 6.77 -5.32 -14.14
N TYR A 11 7.09 -4.05 -14.38
CA TYR A 11 8.01 -3.30 -13.53
C TYR A 11 7.45 -3.17 -12.11
N ASN A 12 6.15 -2.90 -11.99
CA ASN A 12 5.51 -2.78 -10.70
C ASN A 12 5.57 -4.09 -9.91
N SER A 13 5.24 -5.20 -10.56
CA SER A 13 5.27 -6.51 -9.91
C SER A 13 6.67 -6.87 -9.44
N LEU A 14 7.66 -6.63 -10.30
CA LEU A 14 9.05 -6.93 -9.94
C LEU A 14 9.51 -6.07 -8.77
N GLY A 15 9.23 -4.77 -8.84
CA GLY A 15 9.62 -3.85 -7.77
C GLY A 15 8.94 -4.19 -6.45
N TYR A 16 7.64 -4.47 -6.49
CA TYR A 16 6.90 -4.82 -5.29
C TYR A 16 7.41 -6.12 -4.67
N THR A 17 7.70 -7.12 -5.51
CA THR A 17 8.26 -8.39 -5.04
C THR A 17 9.60 -8.18 -4.35
N LEU A 18 10.47 -7.37 -4.94
CA LEU A 18 11.76 -7.06 -4.33
C LEU A 18 11.58 -6.36 -2.99
N LEU A 19 10.60 -5.48 -2.90
CA LEU A 19 10.32 -4.71 -1.69
C LEU A 19 9.83 -5.60 -0.56
N GLU A 20 8.99 -6.60 -0.88
CA GLU A 20 8.40 -7.48 0.12
C GLU A 20 9.30 -8.62 0.54
N GLN A 21 10.07 -9.17 -0.38
CA GLN A 21 10.80 -10.40 -0.14
C GLN A 21 12.29 -10.21 0.11
N THR A 22 12.79 -8.99 -0.04
CA THR A 22 14.22 -8.73 0.11
C THR A 22 14.45 -7.40 0.81
N LYS A 23 15.73 -7.08 1.07
CA LYS A 23 16.12 -5.76 1.57
C LYS A 23 16.65 -4.87 0.46
N ARG A 24 16.40 -5.22 -0.78
CA ARG A 24 16.92 -4.51 -1.96
C ARG A 24 16.03 -3.33 -2.32
N ILE A 25 15.92 -2.39 -1.39
CA ILE A 25 15.00 -1.26 -1.52
C ILE A 25 15.36 -0.35 -2.69
N LYS A 26 16.64 -0.09 -2.91
CA LYS A 26 17.06 0.78 -4.03
C LYS A 26 16.73 0.18 -5.39
N GLU A 27 16.88 -1.12 -5.51
CA GLU A 27 16.53 -1.82 -6.74
C GLU A 27 15.02 -1.82 -6.95
N ALA A 28 14.27 -2.09 -5.88
CA ALA A 28 12.81 -2.01 -5.93
C ALA A 28 12.35 -0.61 -6.34
N GLU A 29 12.98 0.41 -5.78
CA GLU A 29 12.66 1.80 -6.11
C GLU A 29 12.83 2.09 -7.59
N ARG A 30 13.90 1.59 -8.18
CA ARG A 30 14.15 1.81 -9.61
C ARG A 30 13.03 1.24 -10.47
N TYR A 31 12.59 0.02 -10.17
CA TYR A 31 11.52 -0.62 -10.94
C TYR A 31 10.17 0.05 -10.71
N ILE A 32 9.85 0.38 -9.45
CA ILE A 32 8.58 1.04 -9.14
C ILE A 32 8.52 2.42 -9.77
N ASN A 33 9.63 3.17 -9.76
CA ASN A 33 9.66 4.47 -10.39
C ASN A 33 9.51 4.37 -11.91
N GLN A 34 10.07 3.32 -12.53
CA GLN A 34 9.85 3.10 -13.95
C GLN A 34 8.38 2.83 -14.25
N ALA A 35 7.74 2.01 -13.43
CA ALA A 35 6.30 1.75 -13.58
C ALA A 35 5.50 3.04 -13.44
N TYR A 36 5.84 3.85 -12.45
CA TYR A 36 5.14 5.10 -12.18
C TYR A 36 5.28 6.08 -13.35
N GLN A 37 6.45 6.17 -13.97
CA GLN A 37 6.64 7.02 -15.14
C GLN A 37 5.80 6.57 -16.32
N LEU A 38 5.63 5.25 -16.48
CA LEU A 38 4.82 4.71 -17.56
C LEU A 38 3.33 4.90 -17.33
N ASP A 39 2.88 4.80 -16.08
CA ASP A 39 1.45 4.90 -15.78
C ASP A 39 1.26 5.50 -14.37
N PRO A 40 1.31 6.85 -14.26
CA PRO A 40 1.28 7.51 -12.95
C PRO A 40 -0.09 7.53 -12.27
N ARG A 41 -1.14 7.06 -12.94
CA ARG A 41 -2.48 7.05 -12.37
C ARG A 41 -3.03 5.63 -12.21
N HIS A 42 -2.15 4.68 -12.08
CA HIS A 42 -2.54 3.29 -11.86
C HIS A 42 -2.63 3.03 -10.34
N PRO A 43 -3.77 2.57 -9.82
CA PRO A 43 -3.92 2.42 -8.36
C PRO A 43 -2.91 1.47 -7.73
N TYR A 44 -2.59 0.35 -8.38
CA TYR A 44 -1.62 -0.59 -7.82
C TYR A 44 -0.19 -0.04 -7.86
N ILE A 45 0.13 0.79 -8.85
CA ILE A 45 1.45 1.42 -8.92
C ILE A 45 1.58 2.49 -7.84
N LEU A 46 0.51 3.26 -7.62
CA LEU A 46 0.48 4.23 -6.53
C LEU A 46 0.59 3.55 -5.17
N ASP A 47 -0.06 2.39 -5.03
CA ASP A 47 0.07 1.58 -3.82
C ASP A 47 1.53 1.17 -3.59
N SER A 48 2.20 0.71 -4.65
CA SER A 48 3.62 0.35 -4.56
C SER A 48 4.50 1.54 -4.22
N LYS A 49 4.21 2.72 -4.79
CA LYS A 49 4.92 3.95 -4.43
C LYS A 49 4.74 4.26 -2.95
N GLY A 50 3.52 4.11 -2.45
CA GLY A 50 3.24 4.31 -1.03
C GLY A 50 3.97 3.32 -0.15
N TRP A 51 3.95 2.05 -0.52
CA TRP A 51 4.61 1.01 0.26
C TRP A 51 6.13 1.18 0.25
N LEU A 52 6.69 1.59 -0.90
CA LEU A 52 8.11 1.94 -1.00
C LEU A 52 8.46 3.07 -0.03
N ALA A 53 7.67 4.13 -0.03
CA ALA A 53 7.89 5.27 0.87
C ALA A 53 7.83 4.82 2.33
N PHE A 54 6.89 3.92 2.66
CA PHE A 54 6.78 3.36 4.00
C PHE A 54 8.06 2.61 4.40
N LYS A 55 8.58 1.76 3.52
CA LYS A 55 9.82 1.03 3.78
C LYS A 55 11.01 1.96 3.95
N GLN A 56 10.96 3.12 3.33
CA GLN A 56 11.97 4.17 3.47
C GLN A 56 11.71 5.08 4.68
N LYS A 57 10.68 4.79 5.46
CA LYS A 57 10.27 5.56 6.65
C LYS A 57 9.79 6.97 6.31
N LYS A 58 9.30 7.15 5.10
CA LYS A 58 8.70 8.41 4.64
C LYS A 58 7.18 8.31 4.77
N TYR A 59 6.69 8.39 6.01
CA TYR A 59 5.29 8.07 6.31
C TYR A 59 4.30 9.04 5.68
N ILE A 60 4.60 10.33 5.67
CA ILE A 60 3.69 11.32 5.07
C ILE A 60 3.53 11.06 3.58
N LYS A 61 4.63 10.81 2.88
CA LYS A 61 4.60 10.46 1.46
C LYS A 61 3.83 9.18 1.21
N ALA A 62 4.04 8.18 2.06
CA ALA A 62 3.34 6.92 1.95
C ALA A 62 1.82 7.13 2.02
N ILE A 63 1.37 7.93 2.99
CA ILE A 63 -0.04 8.22 3.17
C ILE A 63 -0.61 8.95 1.95
N GLU A 64 0.13 9.91 1.39
CA GLU A 64 -0.31 10.64 0.21
C GLU A 64 -0.53 9.71 -0.98
N TYR A 65 0.45 8.86 -1.29
CA TYR A 65 0.33 7.91 -2.40
C TYR A 65 -0.80 6.92 -2.20
N LEU A 66 -0.95 6.40 -0.98
CA LEU A 66 -2.00 5.41 -0.70
C LEU A 66 -3.39 6.03 -0.78
N ASN A 67 -3.55 7.26 -0.31
CA ASN A 67 -4.82 7.96 -0.45
C ASN A 67 -5.14 8.26 -1.91
N ASP A 68 -4.14 8.64 -2.70
CA ASP A 68 -4.34 8.85 -4.14
C ASP A 68 -4.77 7.56 -4.82
N ALA A 69 -4.18 6.43 -4.42
CA ALA A 69 -4.57 5.13 -4.95
C ALA A 69 -6.04 4.82 -4.64
N LEU A 70 -6.46 5.08 -3.40
CA LEU A 70 -7.85 4.82 -2.99
C LEU A 70 -8.85 5.71 -3.72
N LYS A 71 -8.46 6.93 -4.09
CA LYS A 71 -9.33 7.80 -4.89
C LYS A 71 -9.60 7.22 -6.27
N LEU A 72 -8.65 6.47 -6.80
CA LEU A 72 -8.81 5.84 -8.11
C LEU A 72 -9.55 4.53 -8.03
N GLN A 73 -9.26 3.72 -7.00
CA GLN A 73 -9.87 2.41 -6.86
C GLN A 73 -9.76 1.92 -5.43
N LYS A 74 -10.87 1.46 -4.86
CA LYS A 74 -10.88 0.92 -3.50
C LYS A 74 -10.51 -0.55 -3.57
N GLU A 75 -9.34 -0.89 -3.02
CA GLU A 75 -8.82 -2.24 -2.98
C GLU A 75 -8.41 -2.58 -1.55
N LEU A 76 -8.67 -3.82 -1.14
CA LEU A 76 -8.37 -4.26 0.23
C LEU A 76 -6.89 -4.05 0.57
N ASP A 77 -6.00 -4.44 -0.32
CA ASP A 77 -4.55 -4.33 -0.08
C ASP A 77 -4.12 -2.90 0.20
N ILE A 78 -4.74 -1.91 -0.47
CA ILE A 78 -4.41 -0.51 -0.26
C ILE A 78 -4.84 -0.07 1.14
N TYR A 79 -6.03 -0.48 1.58
CA TYR A 79 -6.49 -0.20 2.95
C TYR A 79 -5.57 -0.82 3.99
N LEU A 80 -5.14 -2.06 3.76
CA LEU A 80 -4.25 -2.75 4.69
C LEU A 80 -2.92 -2.01 4.82
N HIS A 81 -2.35 -1.59 3.69
CA HIS A 81 -1.11 -0.82 3.69
C HIS A 81 -1.28 0.51 4.41
N LEU A 82 -2.36 1.23 4.11
CA LEU A 82 -2.60 2.53 4.73
C LEU A 82 -2.77 2.40 6.24
N ALA A 83 -3.51 1.40 6.69
CA ALA A 83 -3.70 1.15 8.12
C ALA A 83 -2.37 0.89 8.81
N GLU A 84 -1.51 0.09 8.17
CA GLU A 84 -0.20 -0.23 8.76
C GLU A 84 0.69 1.01 8.84
N VAL A 85 0.65 1.87 7.83
CA VAL A 85 1.43 3.12 7.86
C VAL A 85 0.98 4.00 9.02
N TYR A 86 -0.32 4.22 9.16
CA TYR A 86 -0.84 5.02 10.28
C TYR A 86 -0.47 4.41 11.62
N TRP A 87 -0.61 3.09 11.76
CA TRP A 87 -0.28 2.41 13.01
C TRP A 87 1.19 2.58 13.37
N THR A 88 2.09 2.38 12.39
CA THR A 88 3.53 2.50 12.59
C THR A 88 3.91 3.94 12.91
N GLN A 89 3.25 4.90 12.30
CA GLN A 89 3.46 6.33 12.55
C GLN A 89 3.02 6.73 13.97
N GLY A 90 2.19 5.91 14.61
CA GLY A 90 1.65 6.19 15.92
C GLY A 90 0.24 6.77 15.90
N ASN A 91 -0.35 6.95 14.73
CA ASN A 91 -1.70 7.47 14.61
C ASN A 91 -2.70 6.29 14.64
N LYS A 92 -2.90 5.77 15.83
CA LYS A 92 -3.70 4.55 16.03
C LYS A 92 -5.17 4.78 15.70
N ARG A 93 -5.68 5.98 15.95
CA ARG A 93 -7.07 6.30 15.65
C ARG A 93 -7.35 6.22 14.15
N LYS A 94 -6.50 6.83 13.34
CA LYS A 94 -6.68 6.78 11.88
C LYS A 94 -6.48 5.37 11.34
N ALA A 95 -5.57 4.60 11.92
CA ALA A 95 -5.41 3.20 11.54
C ALA A 95 -6.70 2.43 11.77
N ALA A 96 -7.35 2.62 12.94
CA ALA A 96 -8.61 1.96 13.24
C ALA A 96 -9.73 2.41 12.30
N ASP A 97 -9.77 3.70 11.96
CA ASP A 97 -10.79 4.24 11.05
C ASP A 97 -10.66 3.62 9.65
N VAL A 98 -9.44 3.50 9.15
CA VAL A 98 -9.17 2.87 7.85
C VAL A 98 -9.62 1.42 7.85
N LEU A 99 -9.33 0.67 8.93
CA LEU A 99 -9.73 -0.73 9.03
C LEU A 99 -11.25 -0.88 9.12
N LYS A 100 -11.93 0.02 9.81
CA LYS A 100 -13.39 0.00 9.87
C LYS A 100 -14.01 0.18 8.50
N GLU A 101 -13.47 1.09 7.70
CA GLU A 101 -13.97 1.29 6.34
C GLU A 101 -13.74 0.03 5.51
N ALA A 102 -12.56 -0.58 5.61
CA ALA A 102 -12.26 -1.81 4.90
C ALA A 102 -13.20 -2.94 5.32
N GLU A 103 -13.51 -3.05 6.61
CA GLU A 103 -14.42 -4.09 7.11
C GLU A 103 -15.82 -3.95 6.53
N LYS A 104 -16.27 -2.72 6.30
CA LYS A 104 -17.57 -2.50 5.67
C LYS A 104 -17.60 -3.01 4.23
N LEU A 105 -16.49 -2.89 3.52
CA LEU A 105 -16.39 -3.32 2.13
C LEU A 105 -16.08 -4.80 1.99
N TRP A 106 -15.29 -5.35 2.91
CA TRP A 106 -14.87 -6.76 2.90
C TRP A 106 -15.04 -7.37 4.30
N PRO A 107 -16.30 -7.59 4.74
CA PRO A 107 -16.54 -8.01 6.14
C PRO A 107 -15.94 -9.35 6.52
N ASP A 108 -15.72 -10.24 5.55
CA ASP A 108 -15.21 -11.58 5.83
C ASP A 108 -13.75 -11.77 5.46
N ALA A 109 -13.04 -10.69 5.18
CA ALA A 109 -11.64 -10.80 4.75
C ALA A 109 -10.74 -11.24 5.90
N ALA A 110 -10.12 -12.39 5.74
CA ALA A 110 -9.18 -12.91 6.73
C ALA A 110 -7.95 -12.03 6.90
N GLU A 111 -7.59 -11.30 5.84
CA GLU A 111 -6.44 -10.41 5.85
C GLU A 111 -6.57 -9.30 6.89
N LEU A 112 -7.80 -8.86 7.17
CA LEU A 112 -8.02 -7.82 8.19
C LEU A 112 -7.69 -8.34 9.58
N SER A 113 -8.17 -9.55 9.91
CA SER A 113 -7.84 -10.18 11.18
C SER A 113 -6.35 -10.46 11.30
N ALA A 114 -5.75 -10.92 10.20
CA ALA A 114 -4.33 -11.24 10.19
C ALA A 114 -3.47 -9.99 10.45
N LEU A 115 -3.83 -8.86 9.85
CA LEU A 115 -3.11 -7.62 10.07
C LEU A 115 -3.22 -7.16 11.51
N LYS A 116 -4.43 -7.19 12.07
CA LYS A 116 -4.65 -6.79 13.45
C LYS A 116 -3.81 -7.62 14.41
N LYS A 117 -3.77 -8.93 14.17
CA LYS A 117 -2.98 -9.85 14.99
C LYS A 117 -1.49 -9.54 14.89
N ARG A 118 -0.99 -9.36 13.67
CA ARG A 118 0.44 -9.10 13.45
C ARG A 118 0.89 -7.81 14.09
N LEU A 119 0.07 -6.77 14.03
CA LEU A 119 0.38 -5.47 14.60
C LEU A 119 -0.02 -5.33 16.06
N LYS A 120 -0.65 -6.37 16.63
CA LYS A 120 -1.15 -6.37 18.02
C LYS A 120 -2.14 -5.24 18.26
N MET A 121 -3.03 -5.03 17.29
CA MET A 121 -4.08 -4.03 17.39
C MET A 121 -5.24 -4.56 18.22
N PRO A 122 -5.95 -3.70 18.98
CA PRO A 122 -7.13 -4.14 19.71
C PRO A 122 -8.28 -4.48 18.75
N ASN A 123 -9.21 -5.29 19.24
CA ASN A 123 -10.40 -5.62 18.46
C ASN A 123 -11.29 -4.39 18.31
N ALA A 124 -12.02 -4.35 17.18
CA ALA A 124 -12.82 -3.19 16.81
C ALA A 124 -13.99 -2.90 17.77
N GLN A 125 -14.39 -3.85 18.58
CA GLN A 125 -15.50 -3.66 19.49
C GLN A 125 -15.15 -2.95 20.79
N ASN A 126 -13.90 -2.57 20.96
CA ASN A 126 -13.48 -1.90 22.20
C ASN A 126 -13.23 -0.43 21.97
#